data_132c37a7d988673751f8418dc76e6d63
#
_entry.id   132c37a7d988673751f8418dc76e6d63
#
_cell.length_a   1.000
_cell.length_b   1.000
_cell.length_c   1.000
_cell.angle_alpha   90.00
_cell.angle_beta   90.00
_cell.angle_gamma   90.00
#
_symmetry.space_group_name_H-M   'P 1'
#
loop_
_entity.id
_entity.type
_entity.pdbx_description
1 polymer ?
#
loop_
_entity_poly.entity_id
_entity_poly.type
_entity_poly.pdbx_seq_one_letter_code
_entity_poly.pdbx_strand_id
1 'polypeptide(L)'
;FVRYSYIDQEDNVWLCGKSAIHLFNIESGQKQRISNRLGNITCIEQINSEHFFIGTDKRIYLAKLENGNLKELSCGKLGMMDMHVHELYLHRTANKLFIGTFEKGVYIYDLNIQKIVRPEVELTDVNITRISPLNTKELLVATEGAGVHKLNIDTYETDPYIIANYGSYNEMDGNIINDVYVDNEQRIWLSNYPTGITVRNNQYTNYNWIKHS
;
A
#
# COMPACT_ATOMS: atom_id res chain seq x y z
N PHE A 1 17.92 11.93 -6.89
CA PHE A 1 17.71 10.64 -6.25
C PHE A 1 16.21 10.35 -6.21
N VAL A 2 15.79 9.23 -6.83
CA VAL A 2 14.39 8.77 -6.82
C VAL A 2 14.15 8.03 -5.50
N ARG A 3 13.04 8.32 -4.83
CA ARG A 3 12.65 7.72 -3.55
C ARG A 3 11.48 6.75 -3.67
N TYR A 4 10.57 7.04 -4.60
CA TYR A 4 9.39 6.24 -4.87
C TYR A 4 9.11 6.23 -6.37
N SER A 5 8.62 5.11 -6.88
CA SER A 5 8.17 4.99 -8.27
C SER A 5 6.78 4.38 -8.32
N TYR A 6 5.99 4.82 -9.29
CA TYR A 6 4.62 4.38 -9.49
C TYR A 6 4.33 4.32 -10.98
N ILE A 7 3.49 3.41 -11.42
CA ILE A 7 3.00 3.34 -12.81
C ILE A 7 1.49 3.57 -12.76
N ASP A 8 1.01 4.59 -13.45
CA ASP A 8 -0.42 4.89 -13.52
C ASP A 8 -1.13 4.07 -14.62
N GLN A 9 -2.44 4.22 -14.72
CA GLN A 9 -3.28 3.47 -15.67
C GLN A 9 -3.11 3.95 -17.13
N GLU A 10 -2.45 5.07 -17.33
CA GLU A 10 -2.09 5.65 -18.64
C GLU A 10 -0.63 5.32 -19.02
N ASP A 11 -0.02 4.31 -18.39
CA ASP A 11 1.36 3.88 -18.62
C ASP A 11 2.43 4.96 -18.41
N ASN A 12 2.14 5.93 -17.52
CA ASN A 12 3.15 6.87 -17.09
C ASN A 12 3.90 6.34 -15.86
N VAL A 13 5.20 6.29 -15.95
CA VAL A 13 6.11 6.04 -14.84
C VAL A 13 6.36 7.34 -14.08
N TRP A 14 5.94 7.37 -12.82
CA TRP A 14 6.20 8.47 -11.90
C TRP A 14 7.49 8.17 -11.12
N LEU A 15 8.49 9.01 -11.28
CA LEU A 15 9.75 8.93 -10.54
C LEU A 15 9.79 10.08 -9.55
N CYS A 16 9.45 9.78 -8.29
CA CYS A 16 9.28 10.79 -7.25
C CYS A 16 10.60 11.06 -6.53
N GLY A 17 11.10 12.26 -6.70
CA GLY A 17 12.25 12.79 -5.98
C GLY A 17 11.85 13.85 -4.95
N LYS A 18 12.84 14.30 -4.15
CA LYS A 18 12.61 15.31 -3.10
C LYS A 18 12.06 16.65 -3.63
N SER A 19 12.54 17.11 -4.78
CA SER A 19 12.21 18.43 -5.34
C SER A 19 11.46 18.37 -6.66
N ALA A 20 11.35 17.21 -7.27
CA ALA A 20 10.67 17.03 -8.55
C ALA A 20 10.14 15.62 -8.70
N ILE A 21 9.06 15.52 -9.47
CA ILE A 21 8.51 14.28 -10.00
C ILE A 21 8.81 14.29 -11.49
N HIS A 22 9.33 13.19 -12.01
CA HIS A 22 9.50 12.98 -13.43
C HIS A 22 8.47 11.96 -13.89
N LEU A 23 7.64 12.36 -14.86
CA LEU A 23 6.74 11.48 -15.56
C LEU A 23 7.40 11.03 -16.86
N PHE A 24 7.33 9.76 -17.13
CA PHE A 24 7.78 9.16 -18.38
C PHE A 24 6.68 8.24 -18.89
N ASN A 25 6.08 8.57 -20.03
CA ASN A 25 5.09 7.71 -20.67
C ASN A 25 5.81 6.61 -21.47
N ILE A 26 5.50 5.35 -21.16
CA ILE A 26 6.18 4.18 -21.72
C ILE A 26 5.93 4.07 -23.23
N GLU A 27 4.71 4.32 -23.68
CA GLU A 27 4.33 4.15 -25.09
C GLU A 27 4.86 5.28 -25.97
N SER A 28 4.61 6.55 -25.59
CA SER A 28 4.95 7.71 -26.40
C SER A 28 6.40 8.18 -26.23
N GLY A 29 7.08 7.72 -25.16
CA GLY A 29 8.41 8.20 -24.79
C GLY A 29 8.45 9.63 -24.27
N GLN A 30 7.29 10.27 -24.09
CA GLN A 30 7.19 11.63 -23.57
C GLN A 30 7.71 11.72 -22.13
N LYS A 31 8.43 12.80 -21.87
CA LYS A 31 8.98 13.09 -20.53
C LYS A 31 8.49 14.44 -20.07
N GLN A 32 8.07 14.48 -18.80
CA GLN A 32 7.62 15.69 -18.16
C GLN A 32 8.25 15.80 -16.77
N ARG A 33 8.56 17.03 -16.36
CA ARG A 33 9.05 17.32 -15.01
C ARG A 33 8.05 18.21 -14.29
N ILE A 34 7.60 17.75 -13.12
CA ILE A 34 6.68 18.45 -12.23
C ILE A 34 7.46 18.89 -10.99
N SER A 35 7.26 20.13 -10.55
CA SER A 35 7.82 20.58 -9.27
C SER A 35 7.14 19.87 -8.09
N ASN A 36 7.90 19.15 -7.29
CA ASN A 36 7.37 18.52 -6.08
C ASN A 36 7.35 19.53 -4.93
N ARG A 37 6.17 19.89 -4.48
CA ARG A 37 5.92 20.75 -3.31
C ARG A 37 5.26 20.00 -2.15
N LEU A 38 4.99 18.69 -2.32
CA LEU A 38 4.27 17.88 -1.35
C LEU A 38 5.19 17.30 -0.26
N GLY A 39 6.49 17.31 -0.49
CA GLY A 39 7.47 16.73 0.42
C GLY A 39 7.95 15.35 -0.01
N ASN A 40 8.21 14.47 0.96
CA ASN A 40 8.65 13.09 0.69
C ASN A 40 7.44 12.23 0.32
N ILE A 41 7.23 11.97 -0.96
CA ILE A 41 6.20 11.07 -1.44
C ILE A 41 6.63 9.63 -1.09
N THR A 42 5.76 8.91 -0.45
CA THR A 42 5.94 7.52 0.00
C THR A 42 5.10 6.54 -0.78
N CYS A 43 3.92 6.97 -1.23
CA CYS A 43 3.02 6.16 -2.04
C CYS A 43 2.07 7.04 -2.86
N ILE A 44 1.53 6.47 -3.93
CA ILE A 44 0.54 7.11 -4.81
C ILE A 44 -0.53 6.08 -5.12
N GLU A 45 -1.79 6.52 -5.08
CA GLU A 45 -2.93 5.72 -5.52
C GLU A 45 -3.79 6.54 -6.48
N GLN A 46 -3.97 6.03 -7.69
CA GLN A 46 -4.75 6.71 -8.72
C GLN A 46 -6.25 6.50 -8.52
N ILE A 47 -7.00 7.59 -8.52
CA ILE A 47 -8.47 7.55 -8.48
C ILE A 47 -9.03 7.43 -9.90
N ASN A 48 -8.55 8.29 -10.80
CA ASN A 48 -8.87 8.30 -12.23
C ASN A 48 -7.71 9.00 -12.99
N SER A 49 -7.82 9.19 -14.29
CA SER A 49 -6.75 9.75 -15.15
C SER A 49 -6.15 11.07 -14.67
N GLU A 50 -6.87 11.85 -13.88
CA GLU A 50 -6.42 13.15 -13.43
C GLU A 50 -6.22 13.27 -11.93
N HIS A 51 -6.86 12.41 -11.11
CA HIS A 51 -6.91 12.54 -9.66
C HIS A 51 -6.16 11.41 -8.95
N PHE A 52 -5.40 11.78 -7.94
CA PHE A 52 -4.52 10.90 -7.18
C PHE A 52 -4.59 11.19 -5.69
N PHE A 53 -4.61 10.14 -4.88
CA PHE A 53 -4.19 10.25 -3.50
C PHE A 53 -2.67 10.08 -3.44
N ILE A 54 -2.00 10.96 -2.71
CA ILE A 54 -0.54 10.97 -2.56
C ILE A 54 -0.22 10.95 -1.07
N GLY A 55 0.38 9.87 -0.62
CA GLY A 55 0.89 9.73 0.74
C GLY A 55 2.30 10.31 0.86
N THR A 56 2.57 10.89 2.01
CA THR A 56 3.89 11.44 2.35
C THR A 56 4.28 11.04 3.78
N ASP A 57 5.49 11.40 4.16
CA ASP A 57 6.00 11.24 5.53
C ASP A 57 5.28 12.14 6.57
N LYS A 58 4.30 12.93 6.15
CA LYS A 58 3.57 13.86 7.04
C LYS A 58 2.06 13.76 6.95
N ARG A 59 1.51 13.57 5.74
CA ARG A 59 0.07 13.55 5.52
C ARG A 59 -0.29 12.97 4.16
N ILE A 60 -1.58 12.88 3.93
CA ILE A 60 -2.17 12.53 2.64
C ILE A 60 -2.58 13.80 1.89
N TYR A 61 -2.43 13.75 0.57
CA TYR A 61 -2.91 14.78 -0.34
C TYR A 61 -3.91 14.15 -1.31
N LEU A 62 -4.96 14.89 -1.64
CA LEU A 62 -5.73 14.70 -2.85
C LEU A 62 -5.19 15.68 -3.89
N ALA A 63 -4.71 15.19 -5.01
CA ALA A 63 -4.10 16.01 -6.04
C ALA A 63 -4.73 15.76 -7.40
N LYS A 64 -4.82 16.83 -8.20
CA LYS A 64 -5.18 16.78 -9.62
C LYS A 64 -3.95 17.06 -10.46
N LEU A 65 -3.69 16.20 -11.44
CA LEU A 65 -2.71 16.46 -12.49
C LEU A 65 -3.38 17.27 -13.60
N GLU A 66 -3.00 18.54 -13.74
CA GLU A 66 -3.60 19.47 -14.68
C GLU A 66 -2.50 20.28 -15.38
N ASN A 67 -2.49 20.26 -16.72
CA ASN A 67 -1.49 20.97 -17.54
C ASN A 67 -0.05 20.74 -17.07
N GLY A 68 0.23 19.52 -16.65
CA GLY A 68 1.57 19.14 -16.21
C GLY A 68 1.98 19.64 -14.84
N ASN A 69 1.03 19.99 -14.00
CA ASN A 69 1.26 20.40 -12.62
C ASN A 69 0.34 19.62 -11.68
N LEU A 70 0.83 19.32 -10.49
CA LEU A 70 0.01 18.80 -9.42
C LEU A 70 -0.62 19.96 -8.65
N LYS A 71 -1.95 19.99 -8.66
CA LYS A 71 -2.75 20.92 -7.89
C LYS A 71 -3.36 20.17 -6.70
N GLU A 72 -3.04 20.63 -5.49
CA GLU A 72 -3.68 20.13 -4.27
C GLU A 72 -5.17 20.48 -4.25
N LEU A 73 -5.98 19.47 -3.94
CA LEU A 73 -7.41 19.60 -3.70
C LEU A 73 -7.71 19.31 -2.23
N SER A 74 -8.82 19.86 -1.75
CA SER A 74 -9.25 19.56 -0.38
C SER A 74 -9.78 18.13 -0.29
N CYS A 75 -9.29 17.38 0.66
CA CYS A 75 -9.86 16.10 1.11
C CYS A 75 -10.39 16.19 2.56
N GLY A 76 -10.82 17.35 2.96
CA GLY A 76 -11.44 17.60 4.27
C GLY A 76 -10.52 17.23 5.43
N LYS A 77 -11.08 16.56 6.45
CA LYS A 77 -10.34 16.15 7.65
C LYS A 77 -9.17 15.21 7.36
N LEU A 78 -9.26 14.40 6.31
CA LEU A 78 -8.21 13.46 5.94
C LEU A 78 -6.88 14.18 5.66
N GLY A 79 -6.91 15.27 4.90
CA GLY A 79 -5.71 16.06 4.57
C GLY A 79 -5.12 16.85 5.74
N MET A 80 -5.86 16.97 6.84
CA MET A 80 -5.41 17.68 8.06
C MET A 80 -4.74 16.76 9.09
N MET A 81 -4.79 15.44 8.86
CA MET A 81 -4.21 14.49 9.79
C MET A 81 -2.70 14.40 9.62
N ASP A 82 -1.98 14.57 10.74
CA ASP A 82 -0.55 14.27 10.79
C ASP A 82 -0.36 12.76 10.87
N MET A 83 0.12 12.17 9.76
CA MET A 83 0.39 10.75 9.65
C MET A 83 1.49 10.48 8.63
N HIS A 84 2.41 9.61 8.97
CA HIS A 84 3.37 9.07 8.03
C HIS A 84 2.70 7.94 7.25
N VAL A 85 2.33 8.21 6.02
CA VAL A 85 1.64 7.24 5.14
C VAL A 85 2.68 6.37 4.47
N HIS A 86 2.52 5.06 4.55
CA HIS A 86 3.40 4.09 3.92
C HIS A 86 2.79 3.48 2.67
N GLU A 87 1.48 3.21 2.73
CA GLU A 87 0.77 2.50 1.67
C GLU A 87 -0.63 3.07 1.49
N LEU A 88 -1.10 3.06 0.24
CA LEU A 88 -2.45 3.43 -0.15
C LEU A 88 -3.04 2.34 -1.05
N TYR A 89 -4.25 1.95 -0.77
CA TYR A 89 -5.00 1.04 -1.62
C TYR A 89 -6.45 1.50 -1.76
N LEU A 90 -6.88 1.80 -2.98
CA LEU A 90 -8.26 2.18 -3.29
C LEU A 90 -9.06 0.95 -3.73
N HIS A 91 -9.95 0.47 -2.86
CA HIS A 91 -10.92 -0.53 -3.23
C HIS A 91 -12.07 0.13 -4.01
N ARG A 92 -11.98 0.07 -5.34
CA ARG A 92 -12.83 0.85 -6.26
C ARG A 92 -14.31 0.53 -6.12
N THR A 93 -14.67 -0.76 -6.04
CA THR A 93 -16.08 -1.19 -5.95
C THR A 93 -16.73 -0.76 -4.64
N ALA A 94 -16.01 -0.81 -3.53
CA ALA A 94 -16.50 -0.35 -2.23
C ALA A 94 -16.35 1.16 -2.02
N ASN A 95 -15.63 1.85 -2.92
CA ASN A 95 -15.31 3.28 -2.85
C ASN A 95 -14.65 3.67 -1.51
N LYS A 96 -13.68 2.84 -1.09
CA LYS A 96 -12.95 2.99 0.17
C LYS A 96 -11.45 3.05 -0.06
N LEU A 97 -10.78 4.02 0.56
CA LEU A 97 -9.33 4.13 0.58
C LEU A 97 -8.80 3.55 1.89
N PHE A 98 -7.96 2.52 1.77
CA PHE A 98 -7.22 1.92 2.87
C PHE A 98 -5.83 2.58 2.94
N ILE A 99 -5.46 3.04 4.13
CA ILE A 99 -4.28 3.86 4.38
C ILE A 99 -3.41 3.15 5.40
N GLY A 100 -2.32 2.58 4.95
CA GLY A 100 -1.30 1.99 5.81
C GLY A 100 -0.33 3.05 6.30
N THR A 101 -0.08 3.07 7.61
CA THR A 101 0.74 4.10 8.25
C THR A 101 1.93 3.51 8.99
N PHE A 102 2.89 4.37 9.28
CA PHE A 102 3.94 4.12 10.23
C PHE A 102 3.42 4.33 11.67
N GLU A 103 3.54 3.32 12.53
CA GLU A 103 3.16 3.33 13.96
C GLU A 103 1.67 3.57 14.29
N LYS A 104 0.79 3.77 13.31
CA LYS A 104 -0.63 4.04 13.60
C LYS A 104 -1.59 3.03 12.93
N GLY A 105 -1.05 1.92 12.39
CA GLY A 105 -1.83 0.87 11.77
C GLY A 105 -2.55 1.30 10.49
N VAL A 106 -3.75 0.78 10.26
CA VAL A 106 -4.57 1.06 9.08
C VAL A 106 -5.68 2.05 9.41
N TYR A 107 -5.82 3.07 8.56
CA TYR A 107 -7.01 3.93 8.52
C TYR A 107 -7.83 3.60 7.28
N ILE A 108 -9.13 3.79 7.37
CA ILE A 108 -10.05 3.61 6.25
C ILE A 108 -10.80 4.92 6.04
N TYR A 109 -10.75 5.43 4.83
CA TYR A 109 -11.52 6.58 4.40
C TYR A 109 -12.60 6.13 3.43
N ASP A 110 -13.85 6.26 3.81
CA ASP A 110 -15.00 5.98 2.95
C ASP A 110 -15.31 7.23 2.13
N LEU A 111 -15.14 7.12 0.80
CA LEU A 111 -15.32 8.22 -0.13
C LEU A 111 -16.80 8.62 -0.28
N ASN A 112 -17.74 7.69 -0.03
CA ASN A 112 -19.18 7.98 -0.17
C ASN A 112 -19.68 8.93 0.92
N ILE A 113 -19.23 8.70 2.16
CA ILE A 113 -19.64 9.50 3.33
C ILE A 113 -18.58 10.50 3.76
N GLN A 114 -17.42 10.49 3.10
CA GLN A 114 -16.26 11.35 3.38
C GLN A 114 -15.82 11.31 4.85
N LYS A 115 -15.81 10.12 5.43
CA LYS A 115 -15.40 9.90 6.83
C LYS A 115 -14.26 8.92 6.93
N ILE A 116 -13.43 9.15 7.95
CA ILE A 116 -12.40 8.22 8.36
C ILE A 116 -13.03 7.22 9.33
N VAL A 117 -12.83 5.95 9.02
CA VAL A 117 -13.13 4.82 9.89
C VAL A 117 -11.82 4.13 10.23
N ARG A 118 -11.57 3.85 11.48
CA ARG A 118 -10.40 3.07 11.92
C ARG A 118 -10.88 1.68 12.28
N PRO A 119 -10.29 0.60 11.75
CA PRO A 119 -10.60 -0.73 12.22
C PRO A 119 -10.26 -0.82 13.71
N GLU A 120 -11.17 -1.42 14.47
CA GLU A 120 -10.92 -1.74 15.87
C GLU A 120 -9.97 -2.94 15.92
N VAL A 121 -9.05 -2.96 16.89
CA VAL A 121 -8.23 -4.13 17.30
C VAL A 121 -7.02 -4.48 16.40
N GLU A 122 -6.01 -5.06 17.02
CA GLU A 122 -4.78 -5.75 16.59
C GLU A 122 -3.82 -5.04 15.59
N LEU A 123 -4.33 -4.21 14.68
CA LEU A 123 -3.49 -3.44 13.75
C LEU A 123 -3.30 -1.98 14.15
N THR A 124 -3.68 -1.60 15.37
CA THR A 124 -3.35 -0.30 15.94
C THR A 124 -1.90 -0.30 16.42
N ASP A 125 -1.20 0.81 16.18
CA ASP A 125 0.18 1.01 16.63
C ASP A 125 1.20 0.03 15.99
N VAL A 126 0.89 -0.46 14.77
CA VAL A 126 1.74 -1.34 13.97
C VAL A 126 2.12 -0.64 12.68
N ASN A 127 3.36 -0.84 12.23
CA ASN A 127 3.83 -0.36 10.92
C ASN A 127 3.24 -1.22 9.80
N ILE A 128 2.49 -0.59 8.92
CA ILE A 128 1.94 -1.24 7.73
C ILE A 128 2.92 -1.07 6.57
N THR A 129 3.34 -2.17 6.00
CA THR A 129 4.29 -2.19 4.88
C THR A 129 3.60 -2.32 3.53
N ARG A 130 2.50 -3.09 3.47
CA ARG A 130 1.75 -3.31 2.23
C ARG A 130 0.28 -3.64 2.50
N ILE A 131 -0.60 -3.19 1.58
CA ILE A 131 -2.00 -3.61 1.51
C ILE A 131 -2.25 -4.17 0.11
N SER A 132 -2.70 -5.42 0.02
CA SER A 132 -2.90 -6.12 -1.25
C SER A 132 -4.26 -6.83 -1.27
N PRO A 133 -5.01 -6.83 -2.39
CA PRO A 133 -6.26 -7.57 -2.47
C PRO A 133 -6.01 -9.08 -2.39
N LEU A 134 -6.75 -9.76 -1.53
CA LEU A 134 -6.81 -11.23 -1.49
C LEU A 134 -7.98 -11.74 -2.34
N ASN A 135 -9.13 -11.09 -2.19
CA ASN A 135 -10.35 -11.37 -2.95
C ASN A 135 -11.26 -10.12 -2.91
N THR A 136 -12.50 -10.25 -3.36
CA THR A 136 -13.47 -9.13 -3.44
C THR A 136 -13.92 -8.57 -2.08
N LYS A 137 -13.66 -9.26 -0.97
CA LYS A 137 -14.09 -8.89 0.38
C LYS A 137 -12.97 -8.76 1.40
N GLU A 138 -11.79 -9.27 1.07
CA GLU A 138 -10.66 -9.32 2.00
C GLU A 138 -9.40 -8.75 1.38
N LEU A 139 -8.68 -8.00 2.18
CA LEU A 139 -7.33 -7.50 1.89
C LEU A 139 -6.32 -8.24 2.77
N LEU A 140 -5.13 -8.41 2.25
CA LEU A 140 -3.95 -8.76 3.02
C LEU A 140 -3.27 -7.48 3.49
N VAL A 141 -2.97 -7.42 4.77
CA VAL A 141 -2.24 -6.32 5.40
C VAL A 141 -0.94 -6.88 5.95
N ALA A 142 0.15 -6.54 5.30
CA ALA A 142 1.50 -6.90 5.74
C ALA A 142 2.02 -5.88 6.74
N THR A 143 2.78 -6.35 7.73
CA THR A 143 3.26 -5.54 8.84
C THR A 143 4.74 -5.75 9.12
N GLU A 144 5.36 -4.76 9.73
CA GLU A 144 6.70 -4.87 10.28
C GLU A 144 6.63 -5.40 11.72
N GLY A 145 6.57 -6.74 11.84
CA GLY A 145 6.68 -7.41 13.14
C GLY A 145 5.45 -8.21 13.59
N ALA A 146 4.26 -7.99 13.00
CA ALA A 146 3.05 -8.75 13.33
C ALA A 146 2.59 -9.71 12.21
N GLY A 147 3.42 -9.96 11.19
CA GLY A 147 3.12 -10.86 10.08
C GLY A 147 2.12 -10.28 9.09
N VAL A 148 1.24 -11.13 8.54
CA VAL A 148 0.19 -10.73 7.60
C VAL A 148 -1.18 -11.01 8.22
N HIS A 149 -2.04 -10.01 8.15
CA HIS A 149 -3.42 -10.08 8.61
C HIS A 149 -4.38 -10.03 7.42
N LYS A 150 -5.57 -10.58 7.59
CA LYS A 150 -6.72 -10.32 6.72
C LYS A 150 -7.51 -9.16 7.28
N LEU A 151 -7.97 -8.29 6.40
CA LEU A 151 -8.88 -7.19 6.73
C LEU A 151 -10.14 -7.34 5.87
N ASN A 152 -11.29 -7.47 6.51
CA ASN A 152 -12.57 -7.49 5.81
C ASN A 152 -12.99 -6.05 5.44
N ILE A 153 -13.32 -5.82 4.18
CA ILE A 153 -13.63 -4.48 3.65
C ILE A 153 -14.99 -3.92 4.08
N ASP A 154 -15.89 -4.78 4.55
CA ASP A 154 -17.26 -4.41 4.94
C ASP A 154 -17.38 -4.24 6.45
N THR A 155 -16.87 -5.21 7.23
CA THR A 155 -16.94 -5.21 8.70
C THR A 155 -15.77 -4.50 9.36
N TYR A 156 -14.65 -4.34 8.63
CA TYR A 156 -13.36 -3.82 9.10
C TYR A 156 -12.69 -4.69 10.18
N GLU A 157 -13.18 -5.90 10.36
CA GLU A 157 -12.55 -6.89 11.23
C GLU A 157 -11.21 -7.32 10.66
N THR A 158 -10.25 -7.53 11.55
CA THR A 158 -8.91 -7.99 11.19
C THR A 158 -8.58 -9.27 11.94
N ASP A 159 -8.05 -10.26 11.21
CA ASP A 159 -7.63 -11.54 11.77
C ASP A 159 -6.18 -11.85 11.38
N PRO A 160 -5.36 -12.37 12.31
CA PRO A 160 -4.05 -12.93 11.97
C PRO A 160 -4.20 -14.02 10.90
N TYR A 161 -3.36 -13.98 9.87
CA TYR A 161 -3.50 -14.90 8.75
C TYR A 161 -2.24 -15.70 8.44
N ILE A 162 -1.11 -15.01 8.32
CA ILE A 162 0.20 -15.64 8.13
C ILE A 162 1.13 -15.06 9.18
N ILE A 163 1.35 -15.84 10.23
CA ILE A 163 2.18 -15.47 11.37
C ILE A 163 3.30 -16.51 11.51
N ALA A 164 4.52 -16.06 11.74
CA ALA A 164 5.63 -16.95 11.98
C ALA A 164 5.43 -17.73 13.28
N ASN A 165 5.61 -19.04 13.19
CA ASN A 165 5.58 -19.93 14.34
C ASN A 165 6.99 -20.47 14.56
N TYR A 166 7.69 -19.92 15.51
CA TYR A 166 9.07 -20.28 15.83
C TYR A 166 9.14 -21.72 16.35
N GLY A 167 9.66 -22.62 15.54
CA GLY A 167 9.86 -24.03 15.89
C GLY A 167 9.32 -25.04 14.90
N SER A 168 8.65 -24.62 13.85
CA SER A 168 8.20 -25.47 12.74
C SER A 168 9.15 -25.34 11.55
N TYR A 169 9.63 -26.47 11.02
CA TYR A 169 10.58 -26.53 9.89
C TYR A 169 10.01 -26.01 8.55
N ASN A 170 8.70 -25.78 8.47
CA ASN A 170 7.98 -25.44 7.24
C ASN A 170 7.29 -24.08 7.34
N GLU A 171 7.63 -23.23 8.30
CA GLU A 171 6.98 -21.95 8.51
C GLU A 171 7.93 -20.77 8.28
N MET A 172 7.34 -19.62 8.13
CA MET A 172 8.02 -18.34 7.94
C MET A 172 8.93 -18.03 9.15
N ASP A 173 10.18 -17.67 8.90
CA ASP A 173 11.20 -17.44 9.97
C ASP A 173 11.07 -16.08 10.67
N GLY A 174 10.04 -15.27 10.35
CA GLY A 174 9.85 -13.97 10.98
C GLY A 174 8.59 -13.25 10.56
N ASN A 175 8.14 -12.34 11.40
CA ASN A 175 6.93 -11.54 11.21
C ASN A 175 7.20 -10.15 10.61
N ILE A 176 8.43 -9.86 10.18
CA ILE A 176 8.77 -8.63 9.47
C ILE A 176 8.52 -8.88 7.99
N ILE A 177 7.40 -8.39 7.48
CA ILE A 177 6.99 -8.55 6.09
C ILE A 177 7.16 -7.21 5.38
N ASN A 178 8.04 -7.17 4.38
CA ASN A 178 8.28 -5.94 3.61
C ASN A 178 7.26 -5.75 2.50
N ASP A 179 6.78 -6.86 1.90
CA ASP A 179 5.81 -6.81 0.80
C ASP A 179 4.98 -8.09 0.75
N VAL A 180 3.75 -7.99 0.24
CA VAL A 180 2.84 -9.11 -0.04
C VAL A 180 2.19 -8.92 -1.39
N TYR A 181 2.17 -10.00 -2.18
CA TYR A 181 1.56 -10.02 -3.50
C TYR A 181 0.76 -11.31 -3.71
N VAL A 182 -0.43 -11.20 -4.28
CA VAL A 182 -1.27 -12.34 -4.68
C VAL A 182 -1.23 -12.43 -6.19
N ASP A 183 -0.73 -13.55 -6.72
CA ASP A 183 -0.65 -13.76 -8.16
C ASP A 183 -1.95 -14.32 -8.77
N ASN A 184 -1.97 -14.44 -10.09
CA ASN A 184 -3.13 -14.94 -10.83
C ASN A 184 -3.51 -16.41 -10.52
N GLU A 185 -2.59 -17.18 -9.92
CA GLU A 185 -2.82 -18.55 -9.45
C GLU A 185 -3.24 -18.59 -7.98
N GLN A 186 -3.54 -17.41 -7.39
CA GLN A 186 -3.91 -17.25 -5.97
C GLN A 186 -2.81 -17.69 -5.00
N ARG A 187 -1.54 -17.70 -5.43
CA ARG A 187 -0.41 -17.89 -4.55
C ARG A 187 -0.07 -16.56 -3.88
N ILE A 188 0.26 -16.63 -2.61
CA ILE A 188 0.67 -15.47 -1.82
C ILE A 188 2.19 -15.46 -1.74
N TRP A 189 2.79 -14.41 -2.26
CA TRP A 189 4.21 -14.14 -2.22
C TRP A 189 4.50 -13.14 -1.12
N LEU A 190 5.45 -13.47 -0.26
CA LEU A 190 5.86 -12.63 0.86
C LEU A 190 7.34 -12.31 0.74
N SER A 191 7.69 -11.04 0.85
CA SER A 191 9.06 -10.62 1.07
C SER A 191 9.27 -10.42 2.57
N ASN A 192 10.01 -11.29 3.22
CA ASN A 192 10.19 -11.29 4.66
C ASN A 192 11.65 -11.17 5.07
N TYR A 193 11.91 -10.42 6.11
CA TYR A 193 13.24 -10.21 6.66
C TYR A 193 13.48 -11.15 7.87
N PRO A 194 14.66 -11.79 7.98
CA PRO A 194 15.81 -11.69 7.09
C PRO A 194 15.86 -12.74 5.98
N THR A 195 14.86 -13.59 5.82
CA THR A 195 14.95 -14.86 5.11
C THR A 195 14.67 -14.79 3.60
N GLY A 196 14.17 -13.68 3.08
CA GLY A 196 13.99 -13.45 1.64
C GLY A 196 12.55 -13.62 1.18
N ILE A 197 12.24 -14.60 0.31
CA ILE A 197 10.92 -14.77 -0.30
C ILE A 197 10.28 -16.07 0.16
N THR A 198 9.05 -15.99 0.64
CA THR A 198 8.19 -17.12 0.96
C THR A 198 7.00 -17.15 0.02
N VAL A 199 6.67 -18.33 -0.50
CA VAL A 199 5.48 -18.53 -1.34
C VAL A 199 4.53 -19.48 -0.65
N ARG A 200 3.30 -19.03 -0.42
CA ARG A 200 2.21 -19.86 0.08
C ARG A 200 1.25 -20.18 -1.05
N ASN A 201 1.02 -21.46 -1.28
CA ASN A 201 -0.02 -21.92 -2.20
C ASN A 201 -1.30 -22.19 -1.41
N ASN A 202 -2.39 -21.44 -1.69
CA ASN A 202 -3.67 -21.63 -1.02
C ASN A 202 -4.36 -22.97 -1.31
N GLN A 203 -3.94 -23.68 -2.38
CA GLN A 203 -4.47 -25.01 -2.73
C GLN A 203 -3.77 -26.14 -1.97
N TYR A 204 -2.59 -25.88 -1.40
CA TYR A 204 -1.79 -26.85 -0.65
C TYR A 204 -1.29 -26.19 0.62
N THR A 205 -1.44 -26.86 1.76
CA THR A 205 -0.99 -26.38 3.08
C THR A 205 0.54 -26.34 3.26
N ASN A 206 1.32 -26.53 2.19
CA ASN A 206 2.77 -26.61 2.23
C ASN A 206 3.42 -25.33 1.71
N TYR A 207 4.38 -24.80 2.48
CA TYR A 207 5.25 -23.69 2.11
C TYR A 207 6.43 -24.20 1.28
N ASN A 208 6.73 -23.55 0.15
CA ASN A 208 7.97 -23.78 -0.58
C ASN A 208 8.94 -22.64 -0.31
N TRP A 209 10.12 -22.96 0.17
CA TRP A 209 11.20 -22.01 0.45
C TRP A 209 12.10 -21.87 -0.77
N ILE A 210 12.37 -20.63 -1.18
CA ILE A 210 13.46 -20.30 -2.09
C ILE A 210 14.58 -19.69 -1.24
N LYS A 211 15.55 -20.52 -0.85
CA LYS A 211 16.74 -20.04 -0.14
C LYS A 211 17.79 -19.57 -1.15
N HIS A 212 18.35 -18.40 -0.93
CA HIS A 212 19.61 -18.05 -1.58
C HIS A 212 20.73 -18.95 -1.05
N SER A 213 21.39 -19.66 -1.95
CA SER A 213 22.66 -20.38 -1.71
C SER A 213 23.81 -19.38 -1.71
#